data_28f86026d874f366af3d0252abeb5428
#
_entry.id   28f86026d874f366af3d0252abeb5428
#
_cell.length_a   1.000
_cell.length_b   1.000
_cell.length_c   1.000
_cell.angle_alpha   90.00
_cell.angle_beta   90.00
_cell.angle_gamma   90.00
#
_symmetry.space_group_name_H-M   'P 1'
#
loop_
_entity.id
_entity.type
_entity.pdbx_description
1 polymer ?
#
loop_
_entity_poly.entity_id
_entity_poly.type
_entity_poly.pdbx_seq_one_letter_code
_entity_poly.pdbx_strand_id
1 'polypeptide(L)'
;MGSSTEQAGVGTESGRSGGEPGAEAAGAGVPGGEQPRPPVALSPSRASDFMQCPLLYRFRVIDRLPEKPSAAATRGTVVHAVLERLFDAPAAERTAAGARAMVPGEWAKLLAKRPELAELFAGDAEGERLARWLAEAEALVERWFSLEDPTRLEPADRELYVETVLESGLQLRGFIDRVDVAPTGEVRIVDYKTGKAPRPQFAEGALFQMKFYALVVWRLRGVVPRRLQLVYLGSGDVVTYDPDEGDLMGVERKLLALWEAIQLATATGDWRPRPTKLCGWCDHQAHCPEFGGTPPVYPLRVRPAEGGVPPQGRMGEI
;
A
#
# COMPACT_ATOMS: atom_id res chain seq x y z
N MET A 1 55.28 43.27 12.73
CA MET A 1 56.15 42.10 12.62
C MET A 1 55.16 40.92 12.57
N GLY A 2 54.81 40.45 11.47
CA GLY A 2 55.29 39.34 10.63
C GLY A 2 54.53 38.10 11.09
N SER A 3 53.94 37.30 10.35
CA SER A 3 54.03 36.89 8.95
C SER A 3 52.77 36.07 8.59
N SER A 4 52.39 36.18 7.35
CA SER A 4 51.48 35.32 6.59
C SER A 4 51.84 33.84 6.68
N THR A 5 50.83 32.96 6.56
CA THR A 5 50.94 31.83 5.66
C THR A 5 49.53 31.39 5.18
N GLU A 6 49.42 31.48 3.91
CA GLU A 6 48.41 31.01 2.96
C GLU A 6 48.58 29.51 2.75
N GLN A 7 47.47 28.75 2.66
CA GLN A 7 47.38 27.52 1.85
C GLN A 7 45.90 27.19 1.65
N ALA A 8 45.44 27.45 0.52
CA ALA A 8 45.10 26.65 -0.64
C ALA A 8 44.16 25.46 -0.38
N GLY A 9 42.97 25.64 -0.98
CA GLY A 9 41.86 24.74 -1.06
C GLY A 9 42.12 23.41 -1.76
N VAL A 10 41.16 22.54 -1.63
CA VAL A 10 40.75 21.61 -2.70
C VAL A 10 39.26 21.40 -2.53
N GLY A 11 38.53 21.84 -3.54
CA GLY A 11 37.11 21.49 -3.71
C GLY A 11 37.03 20.04 -4.16
N THR A 12 36.06 19.34 -3.59
CA THR A 12 35.48 18.16 -4.22
C THR A 12 33.99 18.37 -4.35
N GLU A 13 33.56 18.74 -5.54
CA GLU A 13 32.20 18.62 -5.99
C GLU A 13 31.85 17.13 -6.04
N SER A 14 30.98 16.70 -5.16
CA SER A 14 30.27 15.42 -5.26
C SER A 14 28.89 15.73 -5.79
N GLY A 15 28.72 15.59 -7.09
CA GLY A 15 27.42 15.59 -7.76
C GLY A 15 26.56 14.44 -7.22
N ARG A 16 25.55 14.77 -6.44
CA ARG A 16 24.43 13.87 -6.15
C ARG A 16 23.40 14.05 -7.25
N SER A 17 23.41 13.14 -8.19
CA SER A 17 22.27 12.89 -9.07
C SER A 17 21.14 12.32 -8.19
N GLY A 18 20.18 13.17 -7.85
CA GLY A 18 18.94 12.78 -7.24
C GLY A 18 18.07 12.06 -8.26
N GLY A 19 18.06 10.72 -8.24
CA GLY A 19 17.03 9.93 -8.85
C GLY A 19 15.84 9.92 -7.91
N GLU A 20 14.75 10.55 -8.31
CA GLU A 20 13.47 10.45 -7.60
C GLU A 20 12.97 9.00 -7.66
N PRO A 21 12.69 8.35 -6.52
CA PRO A 21 11.94 7.11 -6.53
C PRO A 21 10.46 7.44 -6.74
N GLY A 22 9.96 7.18 -7.94
CA GLY A 22 8.55 7.30 -8.24
C GLY A 22 7.71 6.46 -7.29
N ALA A 23 6.71 7.08 -6.68
CA ALA A 23 5.66 6.42 -5.92
C ALA A 23 4.95 5.40 -6.84
N GLU A 24 5.17 4.11 -6.62
CA GLU A 24 4.31 3.07 -7.19
C GLU A 24 2.96 3.07 -6.46
N ALA A 25 2.12 4.03 -6.84
CA ALA A 25 0.69 3.89 -6.65
C ALA A 25 0.26 2.63 -7.40
N ALA A 26 -0.63 1.82 -6.83
CA ALA A 26 -1.21 0.63 -7.44
C ALA A 26 -1.60 0.95 -8.90
N GLY A 27 -0.82 0.40 -9.85
CA GLY A 27 -0.63 0.97 -11.15
C GLY A 27 -1.75 0.73 -12.12
N ALA A 28 -2.01 1.70 -12.93
CA ALA A 28 -2.54 1.54 -14.26
C ALA A 28 -1.38 1.20 -15.20
N GLY A 29 -1.48 0.05 -15.88
CA GLY A 29 -0.45 -0.38 -16.81
C GLY A 29 -0.39 0.50 -18.05
N VAL A 30 0.81 0.94 -18.38
CA VAL A 30 1.19 1.45 -19.69
C VAL A 30 1.57 0.25 -20.56
N PRO A 31 1.14 0.17 -21.85
CA PRO A 31 1.51 -0.92 -22.74
C PRO A 31 2.93 -0.72 -23.26
N GLY A 32 3.89 -1.14 -22.52
CA GLY A 32 5.29 -1.22 -22.91
C GLY A 32 5.85 -2.56 -22.45
N GLY A 33 6.05 -3.44 -23.39
CA GLY A 33 6.51 -4.81 -23.42
C GLY A 33 7.49 -5.36 -22.38
N GLU A 34 7.29 -5.10 -21.10
CA GLU A 34 8.06 -5.79 -20.08
C GLU A 34 7.48 -7.21 -19.89
N GLN A 35 8.32 -8.22 -20.15
CA GLN A 35 7.92 -9.61 -19.97
C GLN A 35 7.46 -9.87 -18.54
N PRO A 36 6.34 -10.59 -18.34
CA PRO A 36 5.88 -10.97 -17.01
C PRO A 36 6.99 -11.67 -16.23
N ARG A 37 7.24 -11.20 -15.00
CA ARG A 37 8.24 -11.78 -14.09
C ARG A 37 7.55 -12.35 -12.87
N PRO A 38 8.09 -13.42 -12.27
CA PRO A 38 7.62 -13.89 -10.98
C PRO A 38 7.64 -12.77 -9.93
N PRO A 39 6.67 -12.74 -9.01
CA PRO A 39 6.70 -11.77 -7.91
C PRO A 39 7.95 -12.00 -7.04
N VAL A 40 8.63 -10.92 -6.67
CA VAL A 40 9.86 -10.95 -5.86
C VAL A 40 9.68 -10.37 -4.47
N ALA A 41 8.59 -9.62 -4.26
CA ALA A 41 8.32 -8.92 -3.01
C ALA A 41 6.84 -8.97 -2.65
N LEU A 42 6.55 -8.83 -1.36
CA LEU A 42 5.21 -8.75 -0.82
C LEU A 42 4.98 -7.38 -0.19
N SER A 43 3.81 -6.78 -0.47
CA SER A 43 3.30 -5.59 0.20
C SER A 43 2.03 -5.93 0.97
N PRO A 44 1.54 -5.08 1.89
CA PRO A 44 0.27 -5.33 2.59
C PRO A 44 -0.90 -5.57 1.65
N SER A 45 -1.02 -4.78 0.58
CA SER A 45 -2.08 -4.93 -0.42
C SER A 45 -1.97 -6.26 -1.18
N ARG A 46 -0.78 -6.64 -1.65
CA ARG A 46 -0.55 -7.92 -2.33
C ARG A 46 -0.83 -9.11 -1.42
N ALA A 47 -0.43 -9.04 -0.15
CA ALA A 47 -0.76 -10.07 0.83
C ALA A 47 -2.27 -10.19 1.02
N SER A 48 -2.97 -9.05 1.13
CA SER A 48 -4.43 -8.99 1.27
C SER A 48 -5.15 -9.53 0.05
N ASP A 49 -4.69 -9.21 -1.17
CA ASP A 49 -5.25 -9.73 -2.42
C ASP A 49 -5.19 -11.25 -2.46
N PHE A 50 -4.03 -11.84 -2.13
CA PHE A 50 -3.87 -13.30 -2.10
C PHE A 50 -4.73 -13.96 -1.01
N MET A 51 -4.76 -13.36 0.19
CA MET A 51 -5.62 -13.84 1.28
C MET A 51 -7.10 -13.76 0.91
N GLN A 52 -7.51 -12.74 0.19
CA GLN A 52 -8.89 -12.60 -0.28
C GLN A 52 -9.20 -13.62 -1.37
N CYS A 53 -8.38 -13.70 -2.42
CA CYS A 53 -8.54 -14.60 -3.54
C CYS A 53 -7.23 -14.78 -4.31
N PRO A 54 -6.64 -16.00 -4.37
CA PRO A 54 -5.42 -16.23 -5.15
C PRO A 54 -5.53 -15.80 -6.62
N LEU A 55 -6.69 -16.02 -7.25
CA LEU A 55 -6.91 -15.61 -8.64
C LEU A 55 -6.94 -14.08 -8.80
N LEU A 56 -7.47 -13.33 -7.83
CA LEU A 56 -7.40 -11.86 -7.80
C LEU A 56 -5.95 -11.37 -7.75
N TYR A 57 -5.14 -11.99 -6.89
CA TYR A 57 -3.70 -11.70 -6.83
C TYR A 57 -3.04 -11.91 -8.20
N ARG A 58 -3.34 -13.04 -8.87
CA ARG A 58 -2.83 -13.29 -10.21
C ARG A 58 -3.22 -12.18 -11.19
N PHE A 59 -4.50 -11.82 -11.25
CA PHE A 59 -5.01 -10.80 -12.16
C PHE A 59 -4.32 -9.44 -11.94
N ARG A 60 -4.11 -9.05 -10.69
CA ARG A 60 -3.49 -7.76 -10.34
C ARG A 60 -1.98 -7.75 -10.48
N VAL A 61 -1.30 -8.83 -10.07
CA VAL A 61 0.17 -8.82 -9.90
C VAL A 61 0.89 -9.46 -11.09
N ILE A 62 0.34 -10.53 -11.66
CA ILE A 62 0.97 -11.29 -12.75
C ILE A 62 0.41 -10.87 -14.09
N ASP A 63 -0.90 -10.96 -14.28
CA ASP A 63 -1.59 -10.62 -15.52
C ASP A 63 -1.70 -9.10 -15.71
N ARG A 64 -1.66 -8.32 -14.63
CA ARG A 64 -1.77 -6.84 -14.60
C ARG A 64 -2.99 -6.34 -15.36
N LEU A 65 -4.11 -6.99 -15.13
CA LEU A 65 -5.36 -6.60 -15.77
C LEU A 65 -5.81 -5.22 -15.29
N PRO A 66 -6.29 -4.36 -16.20
CA PRO A 66 -6.77 -3.04 -15.82
C PRO A 66 -8.00 -3.13 -14.91
N GLU A 67 -8.08 -2.23 -13.96
CA GLU A 67 -9.24 -2.02 -13.09
C GLU A 67 -9.82 -0.63 -13.35
N LYS A 68 -11.12 -0.50 -13.13
CA LYS A 68 -11.79 0.80 -13.30
C LYS A 68 -11.34 1.76 -12.20
N PRO A 69 -11.12 3.04 -12.52
CA PRO A 69 -10.83 4.05 -11.52
C PRO A 69 -11.95 4.08 -10.46
N SER A 70 -11.56 4.07 -9.19
CA SER A 70 -12.49 4.17 -8.07
C SER A 70 -12.50 5.58 -7.50
N ALA A 71 -13.65 6.26 -7.53
CA ALA A 71 -13.81 7.59 -6.95
C ALA A 71 -13.44 7.62 -5.45
N ALA A 72 -13.76 6.54 -4.71
CA ALA A 72 -13.44 6.45 -3.28
C ALA A 72 -11.93 6.27 -3.05
N ALA A 73 -11.26 5.39 -3.80
CA ALA A 73 -9.81 5.19 -3.68
C ALA A 73 -9.04 6.44 -4.13
N THR A 74 -9.46 7.08 -5.22
CA THR A 74 -8.86 8.32 -5.72
C THR A 74 -9.01 9.47 -4.70
N ARG A 75 -10.18 9.58 -4.05
CA ARG A 75 -10.38 10.54 -2.96
C ARG A 75 -9.43 10.27 -1.79
N GLY A 76 -9.23 9.01 -1.44
CA GLY A 76 -8.23 8.61 -0.45
C GLY A 76 -6.85 9.15 -0.80
N THR A 77 -6.38 8.94 -2.03
CA THR A 77 -5.08 9.43 -2.50
C THR A 77 -4.95 10.95 -2.35
N VAL A 78 -5.99 11.72 -2.71
CA VAL A 78 -5.97 13.19 -2.56
C VAL A 78 -5.91 13.60 -1.09
N VAL A 79 -6.69 12.96 -0.22
CA VAL A 79 -6.70 13.26 1.22
C VAL A 79 -5.34 12.95 1.86
N HIS A 80 -4.72 11.80 1.55
CA HIS A 80 -3.38 11.45 2.03
C HIS A 80 -2.34 12.48 1.59
N ALA A 81 -2.36 12.91 0.31
CA ALA A 81 -1.45 13.93 -0.19
C ALA A 81 -1.61 15.28 0.52
N VAL A 82 -2.84 15.68 0.87
CA VAL A 82 -3.09 16.89 1.67
C VAL A 82 -2.52 16.73 3.08
N LEU A 83 -2.78 15.61 3.76
CA LEU A 83 -2.28 15.37 5.12
C LEU A 83 -0.76 15.25 5.17
N GLU A 84 -0.13 14.67 4.17
CA GLU A 84 1.32 14.64 4.00
C GLU A 84 1.89 16.07 3.90
N ARG A 85 1.37 16.88 2.96
CA ARG A 85 1.89 18.21 2.65
C ARG A 85 1.54 19.28 3.68
N LEU A 86 0.54 19.05 4.51
CA LEU A 86 0.18 19.95 5.60
C LEU A 86 1.38 20.22 6.51
N PHE A 87 2.23 19.22 6.73
CA PHE A 87 3.41 19.32 7.57
C PHE A 87 4.62 20.00 6.89
N ASP A 88 4.51 20.42 5.63
CA ASP A 88 5.50 21.30 4.99
C ASP A 88 5.39 22.73 5.51
N ALA A 89 4.20 23.12 6.02
CA ALA A 89 3.96 24.41 6.63
C ALA A 89 4.48 24.44 8.09
N PRO A 90 4.91 25.63 8.57
CA PRO A 90 5.21 25.83 9.99
C PRO A 90 3.99 25.46 10.87
N ALA A 91 4.24 24.93 12.06
CA ALA A 91 3.20 24.45 12.96
C ALA A 91 2.01 25.43 13.16
N ALA A 92 2.33 26.71 13.35
CA ALA A 92 1.31 27.76 13.55
C ALA A 92 0.42 28.02 12.33
N GLU A 93 0.83 27.61 11.12
CA GLU A 93 0.11 27.81 9.86
C GLU A 93 -0.73 26.57 9.45
N ARG A 94 -0.59 25.46 10.16
CA ARG A 94 -1.31 24.19 9.88
C ARG A 94 -2.77 24.28 10.33
N THR A 95 -3.60 24.95 9.52
CA THR A 95 -5.02 25.19 9.81
C THR A 95 -5.94 24.32 8.97
N ALA A 96 -7.15 24.04 9.47
CA ALA A 96 -8.16 23.30 8.73
C ALA A 96 -8.54 23.99 7.42
N ALA A 97 -8.66 25.33 7.44
CA ALA A 97 -8.97 26.12 6.23
C ALA A 97 -7.85 26.03 5.19
N GLY A 98 -6.58 26.13 5.63
CA GLY A 98 -5.41 25.96 4.75
C GLY A 98 -5.36 24.57 4.13
N ALA A 99 -5.55 23.51 4.93
CA ALA A 99 -5.56 22.14 4.46
C ALA A 99 -6.68 21.87 3.44
N ARG A 100 -7.90 22.35 3.70
CA ARG A 100 -9.02 22.24 2.75
C ARG A 100 -8.71 22.93 1.42
N ALA A 101 -8.12 24.11 1.47
CA ALA A 101 -7.73 24.85 0.27
C ALA A 101 -6.68 24.11 -0.60
N MET A 102 -5.97 23.13 -0.06
CA MET A 102 -5.02 22.30 -0.82
C MET A 102 -5.71 21.23 -1.69
N VAL A 103 -6.93 20.78 -1.34
CA VAL A 103 -7.62 19.65 -1.99
C VAL A 103 -7.74 19.79 -3.51
N PRO A 104 -8.22 20.94 -4.07
CA PRO A 104 -8.29 21.08 -5.54
C PRO A 104 -6.91 21.02 -6.22
N GLY A 105 -5.89 21.58 -5.56
CA GLY A 105 -4.51 21.54 -6.08
C GLY A 105 -3.93 20.13 -6.11
N GLU A 106 -4.14 19.31 -5.07
CA GLU A 106 -3.68 17.92 -5.04
C GLU A 106 -4.46 17.04 -6.03
N TRP A 107 -5.76 17.30 -6.23
CA TRP A 107 -6.50 16.67 -7.32
C TRP A 107 -5.92 17.02 -8.69
N ALA A 108 -5.62 18.28 -8.97
CA ALA A 108 -5.03 18.69 -10.24
C ALA A 108 -3.67 18.04 -10.49
N LYS A 109 -2.81 17.92 -9.46
CA LYS A 109 -1.52 17.23 -9.54
C LYS A 109 -1.69 15.74 -9.82
N LEU A 110 -2.65 15.09 -9.14
CA LEU A 110 -2.96 13.68 -9.35
C LEU A 110 -3.47 13.42 -10.77
N LEU A 111 -4.39 14.27 -11.25
CA LEU A 111 -4.94 14.17 -12.61
C LEU A 111 -3.85 14.37 -13.69
N ALA A 112 -2.91 15.27 -13.45
CA ALA A 112 -1.78 15.48 -14.36
C ALA A 112 -0.86 14.23 -14.45
N LYS A 113 -0.70 13.48 -13.33
CA LYS A 113 0.07 12.23 -13.30
C LYS A 113 -0.72 11.03 -13.85
N ARG A 114 -2.03 11.05 -13.73
CA ARG A 114 -2.96 9.97 -14.07
C ARG A 114 -4.17 10.49 -14.84
N PRO A 115 -3.99 10.82 -16.13
CA PRO A 115 -5.06 11.44 -16.93
C PRO A 115 -6.33 10.58 -17.07
N GLU A 116 -6.20 9.25 -16.96
CA GLU A 116 -7.32 8.31 -16.99
C GLU A 116 -8.35 8.55 -15.87
N LEU A 117 -7.96 9.22 -14.78
CA LEU A 117 -8.89 9.57 -13.70
C LEU A 117 -9.95 10.58 -14.11
N ALA A 118 -9.78 11.27 -15.23
CA ALA A 118 -10.81 12.13 -15.80
C ALA A 118 -12.11 11.35 -16.12
N GLU A 119 -12.00 10.05 -16.40
CA GLU A 119 -13.15 9.18 -16.67
C GLU A 119 -14.13 9.10 -15.49
N LEU A 120 -13.66 9.32 -14.25
CA LEU A 120 -14.54 9.35 -13.07
C LEU A 120 -15.66 10.39 -13.19
N PHE A 121 -15.40 11.45 -13.92
CA PHE A 121 -16.31 12.57 -14.11
C PHE A 121 -16.74 12.76 -15.57
N ALA A 122 -16.58 11.73 -16.40
CA ALA A 122 -17.06 11.76 -17.78
C ALA A 122 -18.56 12.04 -17.83
N GLY A 123 -18.97 13.01 -18.67
CA GLY A 123 -20.37 13.46 -18.80
C GLY A 123 -20.84 14.43 -17.70
N ASP A 124 -19.94 14.91 -16.83
CA ASP A 124 -20.23 15.94 -15.83
C ASP A 124 -20.04 17.34 -16.42
N ALA A 125 -20.95 17.70 -17.35
CA ALA A 125 -20.81 18.94 -18.15
C ALA A 125 -20.81 20.22 -17.29
N GLU A 126 -21.50 20.20 -16.15
CA GLU A 126 -21.64 21.34 -15.24
C GLU A 126 -20.62 21.30 -14.09
N GLY A 127 -19.86 20.22 -13.97
CA GLY A 127 -18.85 20.04 -12.91
C GLY A 127 -19.43 19.78 -11.51
N GLU A 128 -20.74 19.52 -11.40
CA GLU A 128 -21.40 19.34 -10.09
C GLU A 128 -20.94 18.08 -9.35
N ARG A 129 -20.68 16.98 -10.08
CA ARG A 129 -20.20 15.73 -9.49
C ARG A 129 -18.78 15.90 -8.96
N LEU A 130 -17.92 16.55 -9.73
CA LEU A 130 -16.55 16.85 -9.32
C LEU A 130 -16.56 17.78 -8.10
N ALA A 131 -17.35 18.86 -8.14
CA ALA A 131 -17.46 19.81 -7.02
C ALA A 131 -17.90 19.12 -5.72
N ARG A 132 -18.89 18.24 -5.79
CA ARG A 132 -19.36 17.44 -4.64
C ARG A 132 -18.29 16.50 -4.12
N TRP A 133 -17.58 15.82 -5.01
CA TRP A 133 -16.51 14.92 -4.66
C TRP A 133 -15.33 15.62 -3.97
N LEU A 134 -14.96 16.83 -4.45
CA LEU A 134 -13.96 17.68 -3.80
C LEU A 134 -14.42 18.13 -2.41
N ALA A 135 -15.67 18.56 -2.28
CA ALA A 135 -16.25 18.95 -0.98
C ALA A 135 -16.27 17.77 0.01
N GLU A 136 -16.50 16.53 -0.45
CA GLU A 136 -16.39 15.32 0.38
C GLU A 136 -14.94 15.10 0.84
N ALA A 137 -13.94 15.31 -0.01
CA ALA A 137 -12.54 15.24 0.36
C ALA A 137 -12.16 16.32 1.39
N GLU A 138 -12.60 17.54 1.18
CA GLU A 138 -12.42 18.65 2.13
C GLU A 138 -13.01 18.34 3.51
N ALA A 139 -14.22 17.77 3.54
CA ALA A 139 -14.87 17.37 4.79
C ALA A 139 -14.08 16.28 5.55
N LEU A 140 -13.42 15.34 4.83
CA LEU A 140 -12.55 14.35 5.46
C LEU A 140 -11.29 14.99 6.04
N VAL A 141 -10.68 15.91 5.31
CA VAL A 141 -9.52 16.68 5.79
C VAL A 141 -9.91 17.51 7.03
N GLU A 142 -11.02 18.22 7.00
CA GLU A 142 -11.51 19.01 8.14
C GLU A 142 -11.76 18.14 9.36
N ARG A 143 -12.35 16.96 9.20
CA ARG A 143 -12.60 16.04 10.32
C ARG A 143 -11.31 15.58 10.99
N TRP A 144 -10.22 15.43 10.25
CA TRP A 144 -8.93 15.07 10.84
C TRP A 144 -8.51 16.07 11.94
N PHE A 145 -8.77 17.37 11.79
CA PHE A 145 -8.46 18.39 12.80
C PHE A 145 -9.27 18.24 14.10
N SER A 146 -10.37 17.50 14.08
CA SER A 146 -11.10 17.14 15.31
C SER A 146 -10.48 15.95 16.04
N LEU A 147 -9.58 15.20 15.41
CA LEU A 147 -8.95 13.99 15.94
C LEU A 147 -7.51 14.23 16.38
N GLU A 148 -6.80 15.11 15.68
CA GLU A 148 -5.40 15.43 15.95
C GLU A 148 -5.16 16.94 15.81
N ASP A 149 -4.24 17.46 16.61
CA ASP A 149 -3.79 18.86 16.54
C ASP A 149 -2.43 18.93 15.82
N PRO A 150 -2.39 19.34 14.54
CA PRO A 150 -1.16 19.38 13.77
C PRO A 150 -0.13 20.41 14.27
N THR A 151 -0.58 21.40 15.08
CA THR A 151 0.35 22.40 15.65
C THR A 151 1.25 21.78 16.74
N ARG A 152 0.86 20.62 17.27
CA ARG A 152 1.57 19.88 18.33
C ARG A 152 2.24 18.59 17.81
N LEU A 153 2.12 18.32 16.52
CA LEU A 153 2.69 17.15 15.86
C LEU A 153 3.87 17.57 15.01
N GLU A 154 4.95 16.81 15.09
CA GLU A 154 6.10 16.93 14.19
C GLU A 154 6.48 15.52 13.76
N PRO A 155 5.90 15.00 12.66
CA PRO A 155 6.22 13.68 12.15
C PRO A 155 7.71 13.52 11.85
N ALA A 156 8.27 12.39 12.25
CA ALA A 156 9.64 12.04 11.88
C ALA A 156 9.73 11.71 10.37
N ASP A 157 8.70 11.04 9.84
CA ASP A 157 8.61 10.68 8.42
C ASP A 157 7.14 10.70 7.96
N ARG A 158 6.92 10.95 6.66
CA ARG A 158 5.62 10.96 5.98
C ARG A 158 5.75 10.24 4.65
N GLU A 159 4.72 9.46 4.24
CA GLU A 159 4.76 8.63 3.02
C GLU A 159 6.10 7.87 2.92
N LEU A 160 6.53 7.33 4.06
CA LEU A 160 7.83 6.68 4.19
C LEU A 160 7.85 5.36 3.44
N TYR A 161 8.68 5.27 2.38
CA TYR A 161 8.98 3.98 1.78
C TYR A 161 9.84 3.14 2.72
N VAL A 162 9.38 1.92 2.98
CA VAL A 162 10.08 0.94 3.80
C VAL A 162 10.26 -0.38 3.03
N GLU A 163 11.44 -0.96 3.15
CA GLU A 163 11.76 -2.24 2.54
C GLU A 163 12.72 -3.02 3.43
N THR A 164 12.49 -4.31 3.58
CA THR A 164 13.39 -5.23 4.28
C THR A 164 13.39 -6.60 3.63
N VAL A 165 14.46 -7.36 3.81
CA VAL A 165 14.56 -8.76 3.38
C VAL A 165 14.62 -9.61 4.64
N LEU A 166 13.68 -10.55 4.78
CA LEU A 166 13.67 -11.51 5.87
C LEU A 166 14.77 -12.58 5.66
N GLU A 167 15.13 -13.28 6.71
CA GLU A 167 16.13 -14.38 6.65
C GLU A 167 15.80 -15.45 5.60
N SER A 168 14.52 -15.66 5.33
CA SER A 168 14.01 -16.53 4.26
C SER A 168 14.28 -16.05 2.83
N GLY A 169 14.78 -14.83 2.66
CA GLY A 169 14.90 -14.14 1.36
C GLY A 169 13.62 -13.45 0.89
N LEU A 170 12.51 -13.51 1.63
CA LEU A 170 11.30 -12.77 1.30
C LEU A 170 11.52 -11.27 1.49
N GLN A 171 11.34 -10.51 0.42
CA GLN A 171 11.36 -9.06 0.43
C GLN A 171 9.97 -8.51 0.83
N LEU A 172 9.93 -7.68 1.86
CA LEU A 172 8.75 -6.94 2.31
C LEU A 172 8.92 -5.46 1.99
N ARG A 173 7.90 -4.82 1.42
CA ARG A 173 7.95 -3.39 1.08
C ARG A 173 6.60 -2.71 1.20
N GLY A 174 6.61 -1.39 1.37
CA GLY A 174 5.39 -0.58 1.39
C GLY A 174 5.65 0.87 1.75
N PHE A 175 4.56 1.62 1.89
CA PHE A 175 4.59 3.02 2.30
C PHE A 175 3.82 3.16 3.61
N ILE A 176 4.40 3.90 4.55
CA ILE A 176 3.78 4.24 5.83
C ILE A 176 3.35 5.70 5.75
N ASP A 177 2.06 5.97 5.95
CA ASP A 177 1.52 7.32 5.81
C ASP A 177 2.23 8.33 6.73
N ARG A 178 2.44 7.95 8.02
CA ARG A 178 3.16 8.79 8.97
C ARG A 178 3.87 7.96 10.04
N VAL A 179 5.07 8.39 10.38
CA VAL A 179 5.85 7.87 11.51
C VAL A 179 6.13 9.01 12.49
N ASP A 180 5.73 8.82 13.73
CA ASP A 180 6.06 9.73 14.82
C ASP A 180 7.08 9.07 15.74
N VAL A 181 8.07 9.85 16.21
CA VAL A 181 9.06 9.40 17.18
C VAL A 181 9.02 10.31 18.38
N ALA A 182 8.74 9.74 19.55
CA ALA A 182 8.78 10.48 20.80
C ALA A 182 10.22 10.88 21.18
N PRO A 183 10.42 11.94 22.00
CA PRO A 183 11.75 12.31 22.51
C PRO A 183 12.46 11.16 23.24
N THR A 184 11.73 10.21 23.79
CA THR A 184 12.19 9.00 24.47
C THR A 184 12.57 7.87 23.49
N GLY A 185 12.30 8.04 22.18
CA GLY A 185 12.64 7.09 21.12
C GLY A 185 11.53 6.12 20.73
N GLU A 186 10.38 6.15 21.41
CA GLU A 186 9.25 5.27 21.04
C GLU A 186 8.66 5.68 19.68
N VAL A 187 8.37 4.67 18.87
CA VAL A 187 7.84 4.84 17.51
C VAL A 187 6.33 4.61 17.51
N ARG A 188 5.59 5.53 16.88
CA ARG A 188 4.18 5.36 16.52
C ARG A 188 4.06 5.32 15.00
N ILE A 189 3.38 4.30 14.48
CA ILE A 189 3.00 4.20 13.07
C ILE A 189 1.54 4.61 12.94
N VAL A 190 1.26 5.54 12.04
CA VAL A 190 -0.08 6.06 11.78
C VAL A 190 -0.46 5.81 10.34
N ASP A 191 -1.72 5.38 10.12
CA ASP A 191 -2.30 5.15 8.82
C ASP A 191 -3.69 5.80 8.75
N TYR A 192 -3.95 6.54 7.69
CA TYR A 192 -5.19 7.25 7.48
C TYR A 192 -6.16 6.43 6.64
N LYS A 193 -7.40 6.35 7.09
CA LYS A 193 -8.48 5.67 6.37
C LYS A 193 -9.62 6.65 6.08
N THR A 194 -9.90 6.91 4.81
CA THR A 194 -10.98 7.80 4.40
C THR A 194 -12.37 7.18 4.57
N GLY A 195 -12.44 5.85 4.75
CA GLY A 195 -13.66 5.12 5.10
C GLY A 195 -14.06 5.26 6.58
N LYS A 196 -15.14 4.58 6.94
CA LYS A 196 -15.59 4.42 8.33
C LYS A 196 -14.84 3.27 8.99
N ALA A 197 -14.65 3.36 10.31
CA ALA A 197 -14.11 2.26 11.09
C ALA A 197 -14.97 1.00 10.90
N PRO A 198 -14.36 -0.16 10.58
CA PRO A 198 -15.10 -1.40 10.50
C PRO A 198 -15.59 -1.82 11.88
N ARG A 199 -16.65 -2.64 11.91
CA ARG A 199 -17.05 -3.29 13.16
C ARG A 199 -15.88 -4.15 13.67
N PRO A 200 -15.75 -4.37 15.01
CA PRO A 200 -14.60 -5.07 15.59
C PRO A 200 -14.25 -6.41 14.92
N GLN A 201 -15.26 -7.19 14.53
CA GLN A 201 -15.05 -8.48 13.85
C GLN A 201 -14.43 -8.38 12.44
N PHE A 202 -14.37 -7.19 11.86
CA PHE A 202 -13.78 -6.94 10.53
C PHE A 202 -12.51 -6.07 10.58
N ALA A 203 -12.06 -5.70 11.78
CA ALA A 203 -10.88 -4.86 11.95
C ALA A 203 -9.56 -5.58 11.65
N GLU A 204 -9.58 -6.92 11.60
CA GLU A 204 -8.37 -7.75 11.46
C GLU A 204 -7.54 -7.41 10.19
N GLY A 205 -8.21 -7.12 9.06
CA GLY A 205 -7.53 -6.79 7.81
C GLY A 205 -6.74 -5.48 7.88
N ALA A 206 -7.33 -4.43 8.48
CA ALA A 206 -6.64 -3.15 8.66
C ALA A 206 -5.50 -3.28 9.69
N LEU A 207 -5.72 -4.05 10.75
CA LEU A 207 -4.70 -4.32 11.75
C LEU A 207 -3.55 -5.18 11.19
N PHE A 208 -3.83 -6.10 10.26
CA PHE A 208 -2.81 -6.87 9.57
C PHE A 208 -1.84 -5.96 8.80
N GLN A 209 -2.37 -4.96 8.06
CA GLN A 209 -1.54 -3.96 7.36
C GLN A 209 -0.62 -3.23 8.34
N MET A 210 -1.15 -2.79 9.48
CA MET A 210 -0.37 -2.06 10.48
C MET A 210 0.71 -2.94 11.12
N LYS A 211 0.39 -4.19 11.45
CA LYS A 211 1.35 -5.17 11.97
C LYS A 211 2.42 -5.52 10.92
N PHE A 212 2.08 -5.55 9.65
CA PHE A 212 3.05 -5.70 8.57
C PHE A 212 4.10 -4.56 8.60
N TYR A 213 3.66 -3.32 8.66
CA TYR A 213 4.57 -2.18 8.76
C TYR A 213 5.39 -2.20 10.05
N ALA A 214 4.77 -2.58 11.17
CA ALA A 214 5.48 -2.73 12.43
C ALA A 214 6.60 -3.78 12.36
N LEU A 215 6.34 -4.92 11.70
CA LEU A 215 7.35 -5.93 11.43
C LEU A 215 8.51 -5.38 10.59
N VAL A 216 8.21 -4.66 9.51
CA VAL A 216 9.26 -4.07 8.65
C VAL A 216 10.10 -3.07 9.44
N VAL A 217 9.47 -2.17 10.22
CA VAL A 217 10.20 -1.21 11.08
C VAL A 217 11.05 -1.93 12.12
N TRP A 218 10.52 -2.97 12.75
CA TRP A 218 11.27 -3.76 13.72
C TRP A 218 12.51 -4.42 13.09
N ARG A 219 12.36 -5.03 11.91
CA ARG A 219 13.50 -5.65 11.18
C ARG A 219 14.54 -4.63 10.72
N LEU A 220 14.12 -3.39 10.39
CA LEU A 220 15.02 -2.33 9.96
C LEU A 220 15.73 -1.61 11.11
N ARG A 221 15.01 -1.36 12.21
CA ARG A 221 15.50 -0.48 13.30
C ARG A 221 15.82 -1.24 14.59
N GLY A 222 15.48 -2.52 14.69
CA GLY A 222 15.63 -3.34 15.91
C GLY A 222 14.68 -2.94 17.05
N VAL A 223 13.72 -2.04 16.81
CA VAL A 223 12.79 -1.51 17.81
C VAL A 223 11.36 -1.86 17.40
N VAL A 224 10.63 -2.53 18.30
CA VAL A 224 9.19 -2.77 18.11
C VAL A 224 8.46 -1.44 18.26
N PRO A 225 7.67 -1.00 17.27
CA PRO A 225 6.86 0.21 17.40
C PRO A 225 5.96 0.14 18.63
N ARG A 226 5.96 1.20 19.43
CA ARG A 226 5.19 1.27 20.66
C ARG A 226 3.69 1.29 20.42
N ARG A 227 3.25 1.90 19.28
CA ARG A 227 1.84 2.05 18.96
C ARG A 227 1.59 2.03 17.46
N LEU A 228 0.52 1.37 17.05
CA LEU A 228 -0.08 1.41 15.73
C LEU A 228 -1.40 2.16 15.84
N GLN A 229 -1.62 3.15 14.96
CA GLN A 229 -2.80 4.00 15.02
C GLN A 229 -3.46 4.10 13.65
N LEU A 230 -4.73 3.68 13.58
CA LEU A 230 -5.60 3.83 12.42
C LEU A 230 -6.54 5.01 12.67
N VAL A 231 -6.49 6.02 11.81
CA VAL A 231 -7.33 7.22 11.90
C VAL A 231 -8.41 7.16 10.82
N TYR A 232 -9.64 6.85 11.22
CA TYR A 232 -10.78 6.70 10.32
C TYR A 232 -11.51 8.03 10.11
N LEU A 233 -11.16 8.75 9.04
CA LEU A 233 -11.71 10.06 8.72
C LEU A 233 -13.21 10.00 8.38
N GLY A 234 -13.66 8.88 7.80
CA GLY A 234 -15.07 8.69 7.42
C GLY A 234 -16.05 8.62 8.59
N SER A 235 -15.61 8.17 9.77
CA SER A 235 -16.43 8.08 10.98
C SER A 235 -15.92 8.95 12.14
N GLY A 236 -14.69 9.47 12.07
CA GLY A 236 -14.06 10.21 13.17
C GLY A 236 -13.56 9.32 14.30
N ASP A 237 -13.25 8.07 14.01
CA ASP A 237 -12.75 7.11 15.01
C ASP A 237 -11.23 6.96 14.91
N VAL A 238 -10.61 6.69 16.06
CA VAL A 238 -9.20 6.32 16.15
C VAL A 238 -9.11 4.95 16.82
N VAL A 239 -8.47 4.01 16.11
CA VAL A 239 -8.21 2.67 16.61
C VAL A 239 -6.72 2.53 16.86
N THR A 240 -6.35 2.13 18.07
CA THR A 240 -4.95 1.93 18.48
C THR A 240 -4.68 0.48 18.83
N TYR A 241 -3.44 0.05 18.58
CA TYR A 241 -2.93 -1.25 18.96
C TYR A 241 -1.46 -1.12 19.39
N ASP A 242 -1.10 -1.68 20.52
CA ASP A 242 0.28 -1.69 21.01
C ASP A 242 0.84 -3.11 20.80
N PRO A 243 1.64 -3.35 19.75
CA PRO A 243 2.16 -4.67 19.42
C PRO A 243 3.30 -5.08 20.34
N ASP A 244 3.49 -6.38 20.48
CA ASP A 244 4.67 -6.98 21.07
C ASP A 244 5.46 -7.82 20.03
N GLU A 245 6.63 -8.33 20.43
CA GLU A 245 7.46 -9.18 19.56
C GLU A 245 6.73 -10.47 19.14
N GLY A 246 5.91 -11.04 20.03
CA GLY A 246 5.13 -12.25 19.77
C GLY A 246 4.11 -12.03 18.65
N ASP A 247 3.46 -10.88 18.64
CA ASP A 247 2.57 -10.42 17.56
C ASP A 247 3.30 -10.37 16.23
N LEU A 248 4.47 -9.72 16.20
CA LEU A 248 5.24 -9.51 14.99
C LEU A 248 5.84 -10.81 14.43
N MET A 249 6.31 -11.69 15.33
CA MET A 249 6.70 -13.06 14.93
C MET A 249 5.52 -13.86 14.36
N GLY A 250 4.32 -13.67 14.90
CA GLY A 250 3.09 -14.29 14.39
C GLY A 250 2.78 -13.82 12.96
N VAL A 251 2.92 -12.52 12.71
CA VAL A 251 2.74 -11.93 11.38
C VAL A 251 3.80 -12.44 10.40
N GLU A 252 5.06 -12.50 10.82
CA GLU A 252 6.14 -13.01 9.97
C GLU A 252 5.87 -14.45 9.53
N ARG A 253 5.51 -15.35 10.46
CA ARG A 253 5.12 -16.73 10.09
C ARG A 253 3.96 -16.76 9.09
N LYS A 254 2.96 -15.90 9.27
CA LYS A 254 1.83 -15.80 8.33
C LYS A 254 2.29 -15.33 6.94
N LEU A 255 3.18 -14.35 6.88
CA LEU A 255 3.73 -13.84 5.61
C LEU A 255 4.58 -14.88 4.89
N LEU A 256 5.38 -15.65 5.62
CA LEU A 256 6.18 -16.74 5.05
C LEU A 256 5.27 -17.83 4.45
N ALA A 257 4.26 -18.27 5.17
CA ALA A 257 3.29 -19.26 4.65
C ALA A 257 2.53 -18.74 3.42
N LEU A 258 2.13 -17.44 3.41
CA LEU A 258 1.52 -16.82 2.25
C LEU A 258 2.49 -16.80 1.06
N TRP A 259 3.74 -16.48 1.31
CA TRP A 259 4.75 -16.42 0.26
C TRP A 259 5.03 -17.78 -0.36
N GLU A 260 5.16 -18.83 0.44
CA GLU A 260 5.27 -20.20 -0.05
C GLU A 260 4.08 -20.59 -0.93
N ALA A 261 2.86 -20.25 -0.51
CA ALA A 261 1.66 -20.51 -1.31
C ALA A 261 1.64 -19.71 -2.63
N ILE A 262 2.09 -18.46 -2.62
CA ILE A 262 2.24 -17.62 -3.83
C ILE A 262 3.29 -18.23 -4.77
N GLN A 263 4.44 -18.64 -4.24
CA GLN A 263 5.49 -19.28 -5.04
C GLN A 263 5.03 -20.58 -5.66
N LEU A 264 4.32 -21.42 -4.91
CA LEU A 264 3.73 -22.66 -5.42
C LEU A 264 2.73 -22.39 -6.55
N ALA A 265 1.78 -21.47 -6.34
CA ALA A 265 0.82 -21.09 -7.37
C ALA A 265 1.50 -20.48 -8.60
N THR A 266 2.57 -19.70 -8.40
CA THR A 266 3.39 -19.14 -9.48
C THR A 266 4.09 -20.25 -10.28
N ALA A 267 4.65 -21.25 -9.62
CA ALA A 267 5.38 -22.33 -10.27
C ALA A 267 4.46 -23.31 -11.02
N THR A 268 3.27 -23.55 -10.47
CA THR A 268 2.31 -24.53 -11.04
C THR A 268 1.29 -23.91 -11.99
N GLY A 269 1.08 -22.58 -11.93
CA GLY A 269 0.00 -21.91 -12.65
C GLY A 269 -1.40 -22.18 -12.05
N ASP A 270 -1.49 -22.84 -10.89
CA ASP A 270 -2.76 -23.17 -10.21
C ASP A 270 -3.21 -22.00 -9.31
N TRP A 271 -4.03 -21.12 -9.87
CA TRP A 271 -4.59 -19.93 -9.21
C TRP A 271 -6.10 -20.10 -9.00
N ARG A 272 -6.46 -20.75 -7.91
CA ARG A 272 -7.88 -21.05 -7.63
C ARG A 272 -8.64 -19.83 -7.15
N PRO A 273 -9.84 -19.56 -7.69
CA PRO A 273 -10.71 -18.53 -7.14
C PRO A 273 -11.17 -18.91 -5.73
N ARG A 274 -11.38 -17.91 -4.90
CA ARG A 274 -12.00 -18.05 -3.58
C ARG A 274 -13.26 -17.21 -3.52
N PRO A 275 -14.45 -17.78 -3.75
CA PRO A 275 -15.70 -17.04 -3.72
C PRO A 275 -15.97 -16.44 -2.33
N THR A 276 -16.29 -15.14 -2.31
CA THR A 276 -16.66 -14.39 -1.11
C THR A 276 -17.77 -13.40 -1.44
N LYS A 277 -18.35 -12.75 -0.42
CA LYS A 277 -19.32 -11.67 -0.63
C LYS A 277 -18.73 -10.48 -1.39
N LEU A 278 -17.40 -10.34 -1.43
CA LEU A 278 -16.71 -9.27 -2.15
C LEU A 278 -16.65 -9.50 -3.66
N CYS A 279 -16.97 -10.70 -4.15
CA CYS A 279 -16.95 -10.99 -5.58
C CYS A 279 -17.91 -10.10 -6.39
N GLY A 280 -19.00 -9.59 -5.77
CA GLY A 280 -19.93 -8.66 -6.42
C GLY A 280 -19.31 -7.32 -6.81
N TRP A 281 -18.17 -6.95 -6.21
CA TRP A 281 -17.41 -5.72 -6.49
C TRP A 281 -16.07 -5.97 -7.19
N CYS A 282 -15.84 -7.21 -7.66
CA CYS A 282 -14.59 -7.56 -8.34
C CYS A 282 -14.64 -7.10 -9.81
N ASP A 283 -13.66 -6.31 -10.24
CA ASP A 283 -13.57 -5.82 -11.62
C ASP A 283 -13.25 -6.93 -12.65
N HIS A 284 -12.80 -8.09 -12.16
CA HIS A 284 -12.32 -9.18 -13.00
C HIS A 284 -13.33 -10.33 -13.18
N GLN A 285 -14.62 -10.08 -12.92
CA GLN A 285 -15.68 -11.11 -13.08
C GLN A 285 -15.70 -11.73 -14.48
N ALA A 286 -15.47 -10.93 -15.53
CA ALA A 286 -15.45 -11.40 -16.91
C ALA A 286 -14.34 -12.44 -17.19
N HIS A 287 -13.30 -12.50 -16.37
CA HIS A 287 -12.20 -13.46 -16.47
C HIS A 287 -12.27 -14.56 -15.40
N CYS A 288 -13.25 -14.50 -14.50
CA CYS A 288 -13.31 -15.41 -13.36
C CYS A 288 -14.17 -16.64 -13.68
N PRO A 289 -13.66 -17.87 -13.47
CA PRO A 289 -14.43 -19.10 -13.70
C PRO A 289 -15.72 -19.19 -12.88
N GLU A 290 -15.75 -18.60 -11.68
CA GLU A 290 -16.93 -18.55 -10.81
C GLU A 290 -18.11 -17.74 -11.44
N PHE A 291 -17.81 -16.92 -12.45
CA PHE A 291 -18.77 -16.15 -13.23
C PHE A 291 -18.86 -16.63 -14.68
N GLY A 292 -18.33 -17.84 -14.99
CA GLY A 292 -18.32 -18.39 -16.35
C GLY A 292 -17.27 -17.76 -17.26
N GLY A 293 -16.38 -16.93 -16.73
CA GLY A 293 -15.26 -16.33 -17.47
C GLY A 293 -14.07 -17.28 -17.64
N THR A 294 -13.14 -16.90 -18.49
CA THR A 294 -11.88 -17.63 -18.70
C THR A 294 -10.71 -16.72 -18.38
N PRO A 295 -9.83 -17.11 -17.46
CA PRO A 295 -8.61 -16.37 -17.19
C PRO A 295 -7.74 -16.25 -18.43
N PRO A 296 -6.96 -15.17 -18.59
CA PRO A 296 -5.94 -15.07 -19.63
C PRO A 296 -4.98 -16.26 -19.60
N VAL A 297 -4.35 -16.53 -20.75
CA VAL A 297 -3.26 -17.53 -20.80
C VAL A 297 -2.19 -17.18 -19.77
N TYR A 298 -1.80 -18.16 -18.96
CA TYR A 298 -0.82 -17.91 -17.90
C TYR A 298 0.53 -17.51 -18.51
N PRO A 299 1.07 -16.32 -18.16
CA PRO A 299 2.19 -15.76 -18.92
C PRO A 299 3.57 -16.27 -18.49
N LEU A 300 3.64 -16.96 -17.31
CA LEU A 300 4.90 -17.48 -16.78
C LEU A 300 5.10 -18.94 -17.16
N ARG A 301 6.35 -19.40 -17.16
CA ARG A 301 6.67 -20.83 -17.40
C ARG A 301 6.22 -21.67 -16.22
N VAL A 302 5.36 -22.65 -16.47
CA VAL A 302 4.95 -23.64 -15.48
C VAL A 302 6.04 -24.72 -15.40
N ARG A 303 6.45 -25.09 -14.18
CA ARG A 303 7.24 -26.33 -13.99
C ARG A 303 6.29 -27.52 -14.16
N PRO A 304 6.63 -28.51 -14.99
CA PRO A 304 5.87 -29.76 -15.02
C PRO A 304 5.82 -30.32 -13.58
N ALA A 305 4.63 -30.73 -13.13
CA ALA A 305 4.54 -31.47 -11.87
C ALA A 305 5.52 -32.64 -11.97
N GLU A 306 6.50 -32.72 -11.09
CA GLU A 306 7.36 -33.89 -10.98
C GLU A 306 6.42 -35.06 -10.74
N GLY A 307 6.44 -36.05 -11.68
CA GLY A 307 5.43 -37.07 -11.81
C GLY A 307 5.20 -37.81 -10.50
N GLY A 308 4.01 -37.63 -9.95
CA GLY A 308 3.52 -38.60 -8.97
C GLY A 308 3.45 -39.97 -9.66
N VAL A 309 4.33 -40.88 -9.22
CA VAL A 309 4.25 -42.29 -9.62
C VAL A 309 2.85 -42.76 -9.29
N PRO A 310 2.06 -43.20 -10.29
CA PRO A 310 0.75 -43.77 -10.00
C PRO A 310 0.93 -44.94 -9.04
N PRO A 311 0.05 -45.13 -8.06
CA PRO A 311 0.14 -46.27 -7.15
C PRO A 311 0.11 -47.57 -7.99
N GLN A 312 1.18 -48.30 -7.97
CA GLN A 312 1.24 -49.63 -8.59
C GLN A 312 0.17 -50.49 -7.92
N GLY A 313 -0.88 -50.79 -8.66
CA GLY A 313 -1.90 -51.73 -8.26
C GLY A 313 -1.22 -53.07 -7.95
N ARG A 314 -1.35 -53.53 -6.70
CA ARG A 314 -1.04 -54.92 -6.37
C ARG A 314 -2.00 -55.81 -7.18
N MET A 315 -1.48 -56.48 -8.23
CA MET A 315 -2.17 -57.63 -8.78
C MET A 315 -2.15 -58.69 -7.70
N GLY A 316 -3.33 -58.99 -7.16
CA GLY A 316 -3.50 -60.17 -6.31
C GLY A 316 -3.32 -61.43 -7.16
N GLU A 317 -2.41 -62.26 -6.74
CA GLU A 317 -2.35 -63.64 -7.16
C GLU A 317 -3.50 -64.40 -6.50
N ILE A 318 -4.18 -65.18 -7.34
CA ILE A 318 -5.21 -66.16 -7.00
C ILE A 318 -4.61 -67.36 -6.28
#